data_36cde5b81c15d0b82abc739f17be5143
#
_entry.id   36cde5b81c15d0b82abc739f17be5143
#
_cell.length_a   1.000
_cell.length_b   1.000
_cell.length_c   1.000
_cell.angle_alpha   90.00
_cell.angle_beta   90.00
_cell.angle_gamma   90.00
#
_symmetry.space_group_name_H-M   'P 1'
#
loop_
_entity.id
_entity.type
_entity.pdbx_description
1 polymer ?
#
loop_
_entity_poly.entity_id
_entity_poly.type
_entity_poly.pdbx_seq_one_letter_code
_entity_poly.pdbx_strand_id
1 'polypeptide(L)'
;MRSGDPWETRLVALELDHVLIAVADLAASAKEIDVRHGLASIEGGRHPGWGTANRIVPLGEAYLELVAIIDGAEAAQSPFGRWVAAARPALPRLLGWAVRTRELDDLARRLDLTVAAGSRAGRSGRLVQWRLAGIERAAAEPSLPFFIEWGHETPLPGRATATHRAGAVQIAKLRLDGDADRLAAWLGAHRLPITVRPGPPAVAGIVLTGPAGEIVLDADRL
;
A
#
# COMPACT_ATOMS: atom_id res chain seq x y z
N MET A 1 21.52 -2.59 -37.60
CA MET A 1 21.71 -1.88 -36.34
C MET A 1 20.35 -1.65 -35.73
N ARG A 2 19.95 -2.44 -34.71
CA ARG A 2 18.73 -2.16 -33.92
C ARG A 2 19.16 -1.20 -32.84
N SER A 3 18.64 0.04 -32.87
CA SER A 3 18.80 0.97 -31.76
C SER A 3 18.09 0.37 -30.54
N GLY A 4 18.86 -0.03 -29.54
CA GLY A 4 18.30 -0.41 -28.25
C GLY A 4 17.51 0.77 -27.71
N ASP A 5 16.30 0.49 -27.25
CA ASP A 5 15.42 1.47 -26.62
C ASP A 5 16.17 2.05 -25.40
N PRO A 6 16.39 3.35 -25.31
CA PRO A 6 17.11 3.96 -24.19
C PRO A 6 16.45 3.74 -22.83
N TRP A 7 15.25 3.13 -22.77
CA TRP A 7 14.50 2.84 -21.56
C TRP A 7 14.75 1.45 -20.96
N GLU A 8 15.44 0.55 -21.69
CA GLU A 8 15.67 -0.84 -21.24
C GLU A 8 16.65 -0.99 -20.07
N THR A 9 17.35 0.06 -19.63
CA THR A 9 18.46 -0.09 -18.65
C THR A 9 18.40 0.84 -17.45
N ARG A 10 17.43 1.73 -17.33
CA ARG A 10 17.33 2.60 -16.16
C ARG A 10 16.48 1.92 -15.09
N LEU A 11 17.12 1.40 -14.04
CA LEU A 11 16.44 0.98 -12.82
C LEU A 11 15.71 2.19 -12.23
N VAL A 12 14.40 2.26 -12.42
CA VAL A 12 13.57 3.20 -11.66
C VAL A 12 13.67 2.79 -10.20
N ALA A 13 14.00 3.72 -9.31
CA ALA A 13 14.08 3.44 -7.89
C ALA A 13 12.66 3.20 -7.33
N LEU A 14 12.23 1.94 -7.37
CA LEU A 14 10.95 1.47 -6.81
C LEU A 14 11.18 0.88 -5.43
N GLU A 15 10.40 1.33 -4.46
CA GLU A 15 10.43 0.83 -3.10
C GLU A 15 9.03 0.45 -2.64
N LEU A 16 8.90 -0.66 -1.91
CA LEU A 16 7.62 -1.01 -1.29
C LEU A 16 7.25 0.08 -0.29
N ASP A 17 6.09 0.71 -0.49
CA ASP A 17 5.62 1.79 0.37
C ASP A 17 4.68 1.26 1.45
N HIS A 18 3.57 0.64 1.06
CA HIS A 18 2.63 0.08 2.01
C HIS A 18 1.76 -1.02 1.43
N VAL A 19 1.14 -1.77 2.34
CA VAL A 19 0.10 -2.75 2.02
C VAL A 19 -1.21 -2.31 2.66
N LEU A 20 -2.27 -2.27 1.86
CA LEU A 20 -3.62 -1.89 2.27
C LEU A 20 -4.36 -3.08 2.89
N ILE A 21 -4.95 -2.87 4.05
CA ILE A 21 -5.86 -3.80 4.72
C ILE A 21 -7.19 -3.08 4.91
N ALA A 22 -8.19 -3.47 4.13
CA ALA A 22 -9.55 -2.96 4.30
C ALA A 22 -10.16 -3.54 5.58
N VAL A 23 -10.75 -2.69 6.41
CA VAL A 23 -11.34 -3.06 7.70
C VAL A 23 -12.72 -2.41 7.88
N ALA A 24 -13.56 -3.01 8.72
CA ALA A 24 -14.86 -2.43 9.05
C ALA A 24 -14.75 -1.32 10.11
N ASP A 25 -13.88 -1.55 11.11
CA ASP A 25 -13.65 -0.64 12.24
C ASP A 25 -12.15 -0.52 12.49
N LEU A 26 -11.65 0.72 12.39
CA LEU A 26 -10.22 1.01 12.54
C LEU A 26 -9.71 0.72 13.95
N ALA A 27 -10.50 1.01 14.99
CA ALA A 27 -10.07 0.85 16.37
C ALA A 27 -10.05 -0.63 16.77
N ALA A 28 -11.11 -1.36 16.41
CA ALA A 28 -11.22 -2.80 16.68
C ALA A 28 -10.11 -3.57 15.95
N SER A 29 -9.89 -3.31 14.66
CA SER A 29 -8.86 -3.99 13.86
C SER A 29 -7.44 -3.63 14.32
N ALA A 30 -7.21 -2.38 14.72
CA ALA A 30 -5.93 -1.97 15.31
C ALA A 30 -5.63 -2.73 16.62
N LYS A 31 -6.64 -2.90 17.46
CA LYS A 31 -6.51 -3.70 18.70
C LYS A 31 -6.25 -5.17 18.38
N GLU A 32 -6.95 -5.72 17.39
CA GLU A 32 -6.79 -7.13 17.02
C GLU A 32 -5.39 -7.43 16.47
N ILE A 33 -4.87 -6.61 15.57
CA ILE A 33 -3.50 -6.73 15.04
C ILE A 33 -2.45 -6.61 16.17
N ASP A 34 -2.65 -5.70 17.12
CA ASP A 34 -1.76 -5.61 18.29
C ASP A 34 -1.84 -6.85 19.17
N VAL A 35 -3.03 -7.32 19.49
CA VAL A 35 -3.22 -8.51 20.37
C VAL A 35 -2.62 -9.75 19.71
N ARG A 36 -2.90 -9.99 18.45
CA ARG A 36 -2.46 -11.20 17.73
C ARG A 36 -0.98 -11.19 17.35
N HIS A 37 -0.49 -10.05 16.90
CA HIS A 37 0.82 -9.96 16.26
C HIS A 37 1.79 -9.02 16.97
N GLY A 38 1.37 -8.33 18.03
CA GLY A 38 2.20 -7.35 18.72
C GLY A 38 2.52 -6.10 17.90
N LEU A 39 1.69 -5.79 16.91
CA LEU A 39 1.90 -4.69 15.97
C LEU A 39 1.05 -3.48 16.36
N ALA A 40 1.66 -2.49 16.99
CA ALA A 40 1.01 -1.25 17.35
C ALA A 40 0.73 -0.38 16.12
N SER A 41 -0.43 0.28 16.12
CA SER A 41 -0.77 1.26 15.09
C SER A 41 -0.91 2.67 15.67
N ILE A 42 -0.70 3.65 14.82
CA ILE A 42 -0.97 5.07 15.10
C ILE A 42 -2.14 5.56 14.24
N GLU A 43 -2.78 6.63 14.67
CA GLU A 43 -3.79 7.29 13.88
C GLU A 43 -3.14 7.92 12.63
N GLY A 44 -3.70 7.64 11.47
CA GLY A 44 -3.28 8.23 10.19
C GLY A 44 -4.04 9.50 9.89
N GLY A 45 -5.35 9.41 9.76
CA GLY A 45 -6.26 10.53 9.54
C GLY A 45 -7.36 10.23 8.52
N ARG A 46 -8.13 11.26 8.20
CA ARG A 46 -9.16 11.23 7.15
C ARG A 46 -8.51 11.57 5.80
N HIS A 47 -9.06 10.99 4.74
CA HIS A 47 -8.73 11.35 3.37
C HIS A 47 -9.90 12.18 2.78
N PRO A 48 -9.77 13.52 2.80
CA PRO A 48 -10.83 14.40 2.27
C PRO A 48 -11.12 14.10 0.79
N GLY A 49 -12.39 14.05 0.41
CA GLY A 49 -12.83 13.74 -0.94
C GLY A 49 -12.82 12.24 -1.28
N TRP A 50 -12.35 11.36 -0.36
CA TRP A 50 -12.29 9.92 -0.59
C TRP A 50 -13.21 9.11 0.31
N GLY A 51 -13.81 9.73 1.33
CA GLY A 51 -14.72 9.09 2.27
C GLY A 51 -14.11 8.01 3.15
N THR A 52 -12.77 8.00 3.27
CA THR A 52 -12.01 7.00 4.02
C THR A 52 -11.18 7.62 5.14
N ALA A 53 -10.85 6.82 6.12
CA ALA A 53 -9.83 7.12 7.12
C ALA A 53 -8.91 5.92 7.32
N ASN A 54 -7.75 6.16 7.91
CA ASN A 54 -6.78 5.10 8.14
C ASN A 54 -6.12 5.14 9.51
N ARG A 55 -5.54 3.98 9.86
CA ARG A 55 -4.51 3.82 10.88
C ARG A 55 -3.27 3.19 10.23
N ILE A 56 -2.12 3.52 10.75
CA ILE A 56 -0.82 3.14 10.18
C ILE A 56 -0.09 2.25 11.18
N VAL A 57 0.39 1.10 10.74
CA VAL A 57 1.35 0.25 11.45
C VAL A 57 2.71 0.54 10.85
N PRO A 58 3.56 1.39 11.46
CA PRO A 58 4.86 1.76 10.91
C PRO A 58 5.83 0.58 10.97
N LEU A 59 6.57 0.32 9.89
CA LEU A 59 7.51 -0.80 9.77
C LEU A 59 8.87 -0.33 9.20
N GLY A 60 9.29 0.88 9.54
CA GLY A 60 10.51 1.48 9.03
C GLY A 60 10.32 2.16 7.68
N GLU A 61 10.82 1.58 6.60
CA GLU A 61 10.66 2.18 5.26
C GLU A 61 9.27 1.98 4.66
N ALA A 62 8.54 0.98 5.11
CA ALA A 62 7.19 0.64 4.66
C ALA A 62 6.20 0.65 5.84
N TYR A 63 4.91 0.44 5.56
CA TYR A 63 3.88 0.33 6.61
C TYR A 63 2.69 -0.53 6.15
N LEU A 64 1.88 -0.99 7.13
CA LEU A 64 0.54 -1.47 6.83
C LEU A 64 -0.45 -0.33 7.03
N GLU A 65 -1.38 -0.20 6.10
CA GLU A 65 -2.47 0.77 6.17
C GLU A 65 -3.78 0.05 6.44
N LEU A 66 -4.30 0.19 7.67
CA LEU A 66 -5.69 -0.19 7.96
C LEU A 66 -6.58 0.94 7.43
N VAL A 67 -7.47 0.63 6.50
CA VAL A 67 -8.33 1.63 5.87
C VAL A 67 -9.81 1.24 6.00
N ALA A 68 -10.65 2.19 6.34
CA ALA A 68 -12.09 2.01 6.46
C ALA A 68 -12.87 3.13 5.78
N ILE A 69 -14.09 2.81 5.36
CA ILE A 69 -15.07 3.82 4.92
C ILE A 69 -15.64 4.52 6.16
N ILE A 70 -15.62 5.85 6.13
CA ILE A 70 -16.22 6.70 7.18
C ILE A 70 -17.33 7.58 6.64
N ASP A 71 -17.37 7.79 5.32
CA ASP A 71 -18.44 8.47 4.60
C ASP A 71 -18.70 7.74 3.28
N GLY A 72 -19.81 7.02 3.22
CA GLY A 72 -20.16 6.22 2.04
C GLY A 72 -20.53 7.07 0.81
N ALA A 73 -21.10 8.25 1.01
CA ALA A 73 -21.48 9.15 -0.09
C ALA A 73 -20.22 9.77 -0.72
N GLU A 74 -19.29 10.22 0.10
CA GLU A 74 -17.99 10.74 -0.36
C GLU A 74 -17.15 9.62 -1.01
N ALA A 75 -17.13 8.41 -0.43
CA ALA A 75 -16.41 7.26 -0.96
C ALA A 75 -16.90 6.86 -2.37
N ALA A 76 -18.18 6.95 -2.64
CA ALA A 76 -18.75 6.67 -3.95
C ALA A 76 -18.25 7.62 -5.06
N GLN A 77 -17.73 8.78 -4.71
CA GLN A 77 -17.24 9.79 -5.66
C GLN A 77 -15.75 9.61 -6.01
N SER A 78 -14.99 8.78 -5.29
CA SER A 78 -13.57 8.60 -5.53
C SER A 78 -13.24 7.17 -5.98
N PRO A 79 -12.26 6.96 -6.89
CA PRO A 79 -11.79 5.62 -7.24
C PRO A 79 -11.31 4.82 -6.02
N PHE A 80 -10.55 5.46 -5.13
CA PHE A 80 -10.03 4.81 -3.92
C PHE A 80 -11.16 4.43 -2.95
N GLY A 81 -12.11 5.35 -2.70
CA GLY A 81 -13.26 5.06 -1.84
C GLY A 81 -14.12 3.92 -2.38
N ARG A 82 -14.39 3.90 -3.70
CA ARG A 82 -15.11 2.78 -4.34
C ARG A 82 -14.36 1.46 -4.20
N TRP A 83 -13.03 1.46 -4.35
CA TRP A 83 -12.20 0.27 -4.16
C TRP A 83 -12.30 -0.28 -2.74
N VAL A 84 -12.13 0.56 -1.72
CA VAL A 84 -12.29 0.17 -0.31
C VAL A 84 -13.71 -0.32 -0.04
N ALA A 85 -14.74 0.35 -0.56
CA ALA A 85 -16.13 -0.05 -0.39
C ALA A 85 -16.46 -1.41 -1.03
N ALA A 86 -15.85 -1.73 -2.18
CA ALA A 86 -16.03 -3.01 -2.87
C ALA A 86 -15.40 -4.20 -2.10
N ALA A 87 -14.50 -3.95 -1.17
CA ALA A 87 -13.92 -4.99 -0.30
C ALA A 87 -14.92 -5.55 0.73
N ARG A 88 -16.08 -4.92 0.90
CA ARG A 88 -17.18 -5.48 1.72
C ARG A 88 -17.62 -6.83 1.14
N PRO A 89 -18.01 -7.80 1.90
CA PRO A 89 -18.30 -7.87 3.33
C PRO A 89 -17.33 -8.73 4.14
N ALA A 90 -16.28 -9.24 3.56
CA ALA A 90 -15.33 -10.11 4.25
C ALA A 90 -14.18 -9.27 4.78
N LEU A 91 -14.25 -8.83 6.01
CA LEU A 91 -13.28 -7.94 6.62
C LEU A 91 -12.74 -8.56 7.92
N PRO A 92 -11.43 -8.41 8.22
CA PRO A 92 -10.41 -7.65 7.47
C PRO A 92 -9.97 -8.34 6.19
N ARG A 93 -9.45 -7.56 5.19
CA ARG A 93 -9.00 -8.09 3.90
C ARG A 93 -7.75 -7.38 3.39
N LEU A 94 -6.75 -8.14 2.93
CA LEU A 94 -5.67 -7.59 2.11
C LEU A 94 -6.26 -7.04 0.81
N LEU A 95 -6.16 -5.73 0.62
CA LEU A 95 -6.84 -5.05 -0.48
C LEU A 95 -5.94 -4.83 -1.68
N GLY A 96 -4.71 -4.39 -1.42
CA GLY A 96 -3.74 -4.04 -2.45
C GLY A 96 -2.46 -3.53 -1.83
N TRP A 97 -1.59 -2.97 -2.65
CA TRP A 97 -0.28 -2.49 -2.23
C TRP A 97 0.21 -1.32 -3.07
N ALA A 98 1.12 -0.55 -2.53
CA ALA A 98 1.70 0.63 -3.16
C ALA A 98 3.21 0.54 -3.27
N VAL A 99 3.72 1.11 -4.35
CA VAL A 99 5.15 1.30 -4.59
C VAL A 99 5.44 2.79 -4.65
N ARG A 100 6.40 3.26 -3.83
CA ARG A 100 6.84 4.64 -3.95
C ARG A 100 7.94 4.80 -4.98
N THR A 101 7.92 5.95 -5.63
CA THR A 101 8.90 6.37 -6.62
C THR A 101 9.10 7.88 -6.54
N ARG A 102 10.19 8.38 -7.10
CA ARG A 102 10.43 9.81 -7.36
C ARG A 102 10.27 10.17 -8.85
N GLU A 103 9.88 9.21 -9.66
CA GLU A 103 9.73 9.34 -11.11
C GLU A 103 8.27 9.04 -11.53
N LEU A 104 7.30 9.54 -10.72
CA LEU A 104 5.89 9.21 -10.91
C LEU A 104 5.36 9.65 -12.28
N ASP A 105 5.77 10.83 -12.78
CA ASP A 105 5.30 11.35 -14.07
C ASP A 105 5.83 10.52 -15.25
N ASP A 106 7.08 10.07 -15.19
CA ASP A 106 7.67 9.22 -16.24
C ASP A 106 7.00 7.84 -16.26
N LEU A 107 6.75 7.29 -15.09
CA LEU A 107 6.09 6.03 -14.93
C LEU A 107 4.62 6.09 -15.36
N ALA A 108 3.91 7.16 -15.00
CA ALA A 108 2.53 7.38 -15.41
C ALA A 108 2.40 7.52 -16.93
N ARG A 109 3.34 8.24 -17.58
CA ARG A 109 3.40 8.32 -19.05
C ARG A 109 3.63 6.95 -19.71
N ARG A 110 4.57 6.16 -19.18
CA ARG A 110 4.88 4.82 -19.71
C ARG A 110 3.67 3.88 -19.66
N LEU A 111 2.87 3.98 -18.58
CA LEU A 111 1.76 3.08 -18.31
C LEU A 111 0.38 3.64 -18.69
N ASP A 112 0.35 4.85 -19.28
CA ASP A 112 -0.88 5.58 -19.62
C ASP A 112 -1.81 5.73 -18.41
N LEU A 113 -1.27 6.30 -17.31
CA LEU A 113 -1.97 6.50 -16.05
C LEU A 113 -2.21 7.98 -15.76
N THR A 114 -3.35 8.28 -15.18
CA THR A 114 -3.64 9.62 -14.66
C THR A 114 -3.01 9.77 -13.27
N VAL A 115 -2.31 10.90 -13.07
CA VAL A 115 -1.77 11.29 -11.76
C VAL A 115 -2.80 12.11 -11.00
N ALA A 116 -3.08 11.72 -9.76
CA ALA A 116 -3.95 12.45 -8.85
C ALA A 116 -3.16 12.92 -7.63
N ALA A 117 -3.53 14.09 -7.10
CA ALA A 117 -2.98 14.60 -5.83
C ALA A 117 -3.87 14.20 -4.67
N GLY A 118 -3.25 13.91 -3.53
CA GLY A 118 -3.91 13.66 -2.27
C GLY A 118 -3.26 14.44 -1.13
N SER A 119 -4.03 14.72 -0.11
CA SER A 119 -3.52 15.34 1.11
C SER A 119 -4.37 14.99 2.32
N ARG A 120 -3.80 15.07 3.51
CA ARG A 120 -4.50 15.00 4.77
C ARG A 120 -3.79 15.81 5.86
N ALA A 121 -4.51 16.17 6.89
CA ALA A 121 -3.88 16.69 8.10
C ALA A 121 -3.14 15.55 8.83
N GLY A 122 -1.90 15.77 9.16
CA GLY A 122 -1.12 14.90 10.04
C GLY A 122 -1.42 15.17 11.52
N ARG A 123 -0.94 14.31 12.43
CA ARG A 123 -1.16 14.44 13.90
C ARG A 123 -0.67 15.76 14.50
N SER A 124 0.35 16.36 13.92
CA SER A 124 0.89 17.67 14.35
C SER A 124 0.18 18.86 13.70
N GLY A 125 -0.90 18.66 12.95
CA GLY A 125 -1.52 19.68 12.12
C GLY A 125 -0.75 19.99 10.83
N ARG A 126 0.43 19.40 10.63
CA ARG A 126 1.21 19.54 9.40
C ARG A 126 0.50 18.83 8.25
N LEU A 127 0.46 19.45 7.08
CA LEU A 127 -0.13 18.86 5.90
C LEU A 127 0.78 17.73 5.36
N VAL A 128 0.21 16.55 5.22
CA VAL A 128 0.80 15.39 4.54
C VAL A 128 0.30 15.40 3.11
N GLN A 129 1.19 15.42 2.14
CA GLN A 129 0.85 15.52 0.72
C GLN A 129 1.51 14.38 -0.07
N TRP A 130 0.80 13.90 -1.07
CA TRP A 130 1.30 12.90 -2.01
C TRP A 130 0.66 13.06 -3.39
N ARG A 131 1.27 12.43 -4.38
CA ARG A 131 0.67 12.16 -5.69
C ARG A 131 0.59 10.67 -5.88
N LEU A 132 -0.37 10.20 -6.65
CA LEU A 132 -0.53 8.76 -6.92
C LEU A 132 -1.02 8.53 -8.35
N ALA A 133 -0.78 7.32 -8.86
CA ALA A 133 -1.26 6.86 -10.16
C ALA A 133 -1.55 5.35 -10.11
N GLY A 134 -2.56 4.91 -10.86
CA GLY A 134 -2.86 3.50 -11.04
C GLY A 134 -3.85 2.86 -10.07
N ILE A 135 -4.59 3.65 -9.28
CA ILE A 135 -5.60 3.15 -8.33
C ILE A 135 -6.63 2.25 -9.03
N GLU A 136 -7.18 2.68 -10.17
CA GLU A 136 -8.20 1.89 -10.89
C GLU A 136 -7.63 0.57 -11.41
N ARG A 137 -6.37 0.56 -11.83
CA ARG A 137 -5.69 -0.67 -12.27
C ARG A 137 -5.45 -1.62 -11.11
N ALA A 138 -4.95 -1.13 -9.99
CA ALA A 138 -4.78 -1.91 -8.77
C ALA A 138 -6.12 -2.44 -8.22
N ALA A 139 -7.19 -1.65 -8.30
CA ALA A 139 -8.52 -2.08 -7.90
C ALA A 139 -9.08 -3.21 -8.78
N ALA A 140 -8.82 -3.17 -10.10
CA ALA A 140 -9.23 -4.21 -11.03
C ALA A 140 -8.34 -5.46 -10.96
N GLU A 141 -7.07 -5.31 -10.60
CA GLU A 141 -6.07 -6.38 -10.55
C GLU A 141 -5.16 -6.20 -9.32
N PRO A 142 -5.57 -6.68 -8.13
CA PRO A 142 -4.89 -6.41 -6.86
C PRO A 142 -3.46 -6.94 -6.74
N SER A 143 -3.00 -7.79 -7.66
CA SER A 143 -1.58 -8.16 -7.78
C SER A 143 -0.71 -7.04 -8.33
N LEU A 144 -1.28 -6.07 -9.04
CA LEU A 144 -0.57 -4.87 -9.49
C LEU A 144 -0.58 -3.80 -8.40
N PRO A 145 0.54 -3.10 -8.15
CA PRO A 145 0.54 -1.95 -7.26
C PRO A 145 0.00 -0.71 -7.95
N PHE A 146 -0.49 0.22 -7.15
CA PHE A 146 -0.49 1.61 -7.54
C PHE A 146 0.82 2.27 -7.11
N PHE A 147 1.10 3.46 -7.68
CA PHE A 147 2.33 4.19 -7.42
C PHE A 147 2.05 5.44 -6.62
N ILE A 148 2.96 5.75 -5.69
CA ILE A 148 2.87 6.93 -4.83
C ILE A 148 4.20 7.70 -4.84
N GLU A 149 4.08 9.01 -4.83
CA GLU A 149 5.19 9.95 -4.63
C GLU A 149 4.83 10.88 -3.48
N TRP A 150 5.61 10.82 -2.42
CA TRP A 150 5.44 11.70 -1.27
C TRP A 150 5.97 13.10 -1.54
N GLY A 151 5.29 14.11 -1.02
CA GLY A 151 5.80 15.48 -1.04
C GLY A 151 7.18 15.56 -0.39
N HIS A 152 8.06 16.41 -0.92
CA HIS A 152 9.48 16.51 -0.54
C HIS A 152 9.71 16.65 0.98
N GLU A 153 8.83 17.38 1.67
CA GLU A 153 8.91 17.59 3.12
C GLU A 153 7.98 16.66 3.92
N THR A 154 7.31 15.71 3.27
CA THR A 154 6.41 14.79 3.94
C THR A 154 7.22 13.65 4.57
N PRO A 155 7.20 13.49 5.92
CA PRO A 155 7.80 12.34 6.56
C PRO A 155 7.13 11.04 6.10
N LEU A 156 7.92 10.01 5.78
CA LEU A 156 7.38 8.71 5.40
C LEU A 156 6.57 8.11 6.56
N PRO A 157 5.32 7.67 6.33
CA PRO A 157 4.47 7.13 7.40
C PRO A 157 5.08 5.90 8.08
N GLY A 158 5.83 5.09 7.34
CA GLY A 158 6.53 3.91 7.89
C GLY A 158 7.58 4.24 8.94
N ARG A 159 8.15 5.45 8.91
CA ARG A 159 9.14 5.94 9.89
C ARG A 159 8.52 6.59 11.13
N ALA A 160 7.20 6.65 11.20
CA ALA A 160 6.53 7.20 12.37
C ALA A 160 6.78 6.31 13.60
N THR A 161 6.80 6.92 14.79
CA THR A 161 7.07 6.20 16.04
C THR A 161 5.84 5.41 16.49
N ALA A 162 6.01 4.10 16.64
CA ALA A 162 5.11 3.20 17.35
C ALA A 162 5.95 2.18 18.13
N THR A 163 5.44 1.74 19.29
CA THR A 163 6.11 0.72 20.11
C THR A 163 5.45 -0.63 19.87
N HIS A 164 6.02 -1.45 18.99
CA HIS A 164 5.55 -2.80 18.75
C HIS A 164 6.00 -3.74 19.88
N ARG A 165 5.08 -4.56 20.42
CA ARG A 165 5.46 -5.66 21.34
C ARG A 165 6.31 -6.70 20.61
N ALA A 166 6.15 -6.84 19.31
CA ALA A 166 7.00 -7.69 18.45
C ALA A 166 8.42 -7.14 18.24
N GLY A 167 8.74 -5.94 18.74
CA GLY A 167 10.02 -5.28 18.54
C GLY A 167 10.13 -4.55 17.19
N ALA A 168 11.36 -4.35 16.71
CA ALA A 168 11.59 -3.73 15.41
C ALA A 168 11.22 -4.71 14.28
N VAL A 169 10.16 -4.41 13.56
CA VAL A 169 9.59 -5.28 12.52
C VAL A 169 9.67 -4.60 11.15
N GLN A 170 9.94 -5.37 10.12
CA GLN A 170 9.97 -4.90 8.73
C GLN A 170 9.29 -5.89 7.78
N ILE A 171 8.82 -5.43 6.62
CA ILE A 171 8.29 -6.30 5.57
C ILE A 171 9.46 -7.03 4.90
N ALA A 172 9.54 -8.35 5.10
CA ALA A 172 10.54 -9.19 4.45
C ALA A 172 10.06 -9.69 3.08
N LYS A 173 8.75 -9.91 2.92
CA LYS A 173 8.20 -10.43 1.66
C LYS A 173 6.72 -10.11 1.52
N LEU A 174 6.32 -9.69 0.33
CA LEU A 174 4.92 -9.63 -0.09
C LEU A 174 4.64 -10.80 -1.02
N ARG A 175 3.60 -11.59 -0.72
CA ARG A 175 3.15 -12.72 -1.53
C ARG A 175 1.94 -12.27 -2.35
N LEU A 176 2.03 -12.49 -3.67
CA LEU A 176 1.01 -12.14 -4.63
C LEU A 176 0.56 -13.41 -5.37
N ASP A 177 -0.70 -13.47 -5.71
CA ASP A 177 -1.23 -14.41 -6.71
C ASP A 177 -1.56 -13.59 -7.97
N GLY A 178 -1.21 -14.12 -9.17
CA GLY A 178 -1.42 -13.38 -10.42
C GLY A 178 -0.49 -13.84 -11.53
N ASP A 179 -0.29 -12.96 -12.49
CA ASP A 179 0.59 -13.13 -13.64
C ASP A 179 1.93 -12.41 -13.42
N ALA A 180 3.02 -13.18 -13.34
CA ALA A 180 4.35 -12.65 -13.07
C ALA A 180 4.90 -11.79 -14.23
N ASP A 181 4.61 -12.17 -15.48
CA ASP A 181 5.09 -11.44 -16.67
C ASP A 181 4.37 -10.09 -16.78
N ARG A 182 3.07 -10.09 -16.49
CA ARG A 182 2.28 -8.86 -16.44
C ARG A 182 2.76 -7.92 -15.34
N LEU A 183 3.07 -8.44 -14.15
CA LEU A 183 3.63 -7.64 -13.06
C LEU A 183 5.02 -7.10 -13.42
N ALA A 184 5.87 -7.91 -14.06
CA ALA A 184 7.17 -7.48 -14.54
C ALA A 184 7.07 -6.37 -15.60
N ALA A 185 6.13 -6.48 -16.55
CA ALA A 185 5.86 -5.42 -17.53
C ALA A 185 5.35 -4.13 -16.87
N TRP A 186 4.53 -4.26 -15.81
CA TRP A 186 3.99 -3.13 -15.06
C TRP A 186 5.07 -2.37 -14.28
N LEU A 187 5.90 -3.09 -13.54
CA LEU A 187 6.94 -2.51 -12.69
C LEU A 187 8.20 -2.10 -13.48
N GLY A 188 8.56 -2.85 -14.51
CA GLY A 188 9.90 -2.79 -15.10
C GLY A 188 10.93 -3.46 -14.17
N ALA A 189 12.22 -3.16 -14.38
CA ALA A 189 13.29 -3.70 -13.56
C ALA A 189 13.22 -3.16 -12.11
N HIS A 190 13.16 -4.06 -11.12
CA HIS A 190 13.02 -3.70 -9.72
C HIS A 190 13.73 -4.68 -8.77
N ARG A 191 13.83 -4.30 -7.47
CA ARG A 191 14.34 -5.14 -6.38
C ARG A 191 13.35 -5.26 -5.23
N LEU A 192 12.04 -5.18 -5.52
CA LEU A 192 11.01 -5.28 -4.50
C LEU A 192 10.98 -6.68 -3.87
N PRO A 193 10.71 -6.80 -2.56
CA PRO A 193 10.65 -8.08 -1.86
C PRO A 193 9.32 -8.78 -2.12
N ILE A 194 9.06 -9.16 -3.37
CA ILE A 194 7.80 -9.77 -3.80
C ILE A 194 8.01 -11.18 -4.33
N THR A 195 7.00 -12.03 -4.20
CA THR A 195 6.89 -13.33 -4.89
C THR A 195 5.52 -13.45 -5.50
N VAL A 196 5.46 -14.01 -6.71
CA VAL A 196 4.21 -14.20 -7.44
C VAL A 196 3.97 -15.68 -7.66
N ARG A 197 2.75 -16.15 -7.39
CA ARG A 197 2.27 -17.49 -7.76
C ARG A 197 1.18 -17.33 -8.82
N PRO A 198 1.09 -18.23 -9.80
CA PRO A 198 -0.04 -18.24 -10.72
C PRO A 198 -1.36 -18.39 -9.98
N GLY A 199 -2.35 -17.56 -10.30
CA GLY A 199 -3.66 -17.57 -9.66
C GLY A 199 -4.50 -16.34 -10.00
N PRO A 200 -5.72 -16.27 -9.49
CA PRO A 200 -6.52 -15.04 -9.55
C PRO A 200 -5.78 -13.87 -8.89
N PRO A 201 -5.76 -12.67 -9.49
CA PRO A 201 -5.02 -11.53 -8.97
C PRO A 201 -5.38 -11.17 -7.53
N ALA A 202 -4.41 -11.24 -6.62
CA ALA A 202 -4.63 -10.95 -5.20
C ALA A 202 -3.30 -10.61 -4.48
N VAL A 203 -3.42 -9.89 -3.35
CA VAL A 203 -2.40 -9.90 -2.30
C VAL A 203 -2.69 -11.12 -1.41
N ALA A 204 -1.84 -12.15 -1.51
CA ALA A 204 -2.04 -13.43 -0.83
C ALA A 204 -1.54 -13.43 0.62
N GLY A 205 -0.56 -12.58 0.94
CA GLY A 205 -0.05 -12.47 2.30
C GLY A 205 1.20 -11.60 2.43
N ILE A 206 1.55 -11.31 3.67
CA ILE A 206 2.71 -10.50 4.03
C ILE A 206 3.54 -11.31 5.03
N VAL A 207 4.85 -11.37 4.81
CA VAL A 207 5.80 -11.92 5.78
C VAL A 207 6.58 -10.75 6.36
N LEU A 208 6.48 -10.58 7.66
CA LEU A 208 7.25 -9.62 8.43
C LEU A 208 8.36 -10.35 9.16
N THR A 209 9.50 -9.69 9.36
CA THR A 209 10.59 -10.21 10.21
C THR A 209 10.87 -9.24 11.35
N GLY A 210 11.14 -9.79 12.51
CA GLY A 210 11.49 -9.07 13.72
C GLY A 210 12.38 -9.89 14.64
N PRO A 211 12.74 -9.37 15.82
CA PRO A 211 13.65 -10.03 16.75
C PRO A 211 13.14 -11.40 17.24
N ALA A 212 11.83 -11.60 17.30
CA ALA A 212 11.20 -12.85 17.73
C ALA A 212 10.96 -13.86 16.58
N GLY A 213 11.36 -13.54 15.37
CA GLY A 213 11.14 -14.38 14.18
C GLY A 213 10.18 -13.77 13.16
N GLU A 214 9.54 -14.63 12.38
CA GLU A 214 8.61 -14.22 11.33
C GLU A 214 7.19 -14.08 11.87
N ILE A 215 6.48 -13.05 11.37
CA ILE A 215 5.05 -12.86 11.54
C ILE A 215 4.42 -12.96 10.15
N VAL A 216 3.47 -13.86 9.99
CA VAL A 216 2.77 -14.06 8.72
C VAL A 216 1.34 -13.55 8.83
N LEU A 217 0.99 -12.63 7.93
CA LEU A 217 -0.37 -12.12 7.75
C LEU A 217 -0.91 -12.70 6.45
N ASP A 218 -1.74 -13.72 6.54
CA ASP A 218 -2.38 -14.37 5.40
C ASP A 218 -3.74 -13.73 5.11
N ALA A 219 -4.13 -13.69 3.83
CA ALA A 219 -5.41 -13.16 3.40
C ALA A 219 -6.62 -13.85 4.09
N ASP A 220 -6.46 -15.12 4.45
CA ASP A 220 -7.50 -15.93 5.10
C ASP A 220 -7.49 -15.85 6.64
N ARG A 221 -6.52 -15.16 7.24
CA ARG A 221 -6.26 -15.15 8.69
C ARG A 221 -5.78 -13.81 9.23
N LEU A 222 -6.28 -12.73 8.67
CA LEU A 222 -6.00 -11.38 9.17
C LEU A 222 -6.64 -11.12 10.52
#